data_d19a9c5f7b22b07b803c44091d7bdf71
#
_entry.id   d19a9c5f7b22b07b803c44091d7bdf71
#
_cell.length_a   1.000
_cell.length_b   1.000
_cell.length_c   1.000
_cell.angle_alpha   90.00
_cell.angle_beta   90.00
_cell.angle_gamma   90.00
#
_symmetry.space_group_name_H-M   'P 1'
#
loop_
_entity.id
_entity.type
_entity.pdbx_description
1 polymer ?
#
loop_
_entity_poly.entity_id
_entity_poly.type
_entity_poly.pdbx_seq_one_letter_code
_entity_poly.pdbx_strand_id
1 'polypeptide(L)'
;MGKIYYLMGKSASGKDHIYEHLIQETALDLKPFVLYTTRPIRSGEQDGREYFFVDEKRLSELREAGKIIEERMYSTVQGPWYYFTADDGQIDLAKHDYLGIGTLESYLKLKAYFGEQAMVPLYVEVDDGLRLSRALERERKQLSLIHISEPT
;
A
#
# COMPACT_ATOMS: atom_id res chain seq x y z
N MET A 1 12.48 12.67 -16.26
CA MET A 1 11.17 12.32 -15.73
C MET A 1 11.31 11.43 -14.50
N GLY A 2 10.48 11.65 -13.50
CA GLY A 2 10.51 10.89 -12.28
C GLY A 2 10.04 9.46 -12.44
N LYS A 3 10.28 8.68 -11.40
CA LYS A 3 9.93 7.27 -11.35
C LYS A 3 9.13 6.97 -10.09
N ILE A 4 8.34 5.91 -10.14
CA ILE A 4 7.68 5.35 -8.98
C ILE A 4 8.38 4.02 -8.67
N TYR A 5 9.11 4.00 -7.57
CA TYR A 5 9.73 2.78 -7.06
C TYR A 5 8.68 2.06 -6.23
N TYR A 6 8.35 0.85 -6.62
CA TYR A 6 7.23 0.14 -6.01
C TYR A 6 7.70 -1.11 -5.30
N LEU A 7 7.57 -1.09 -3.98
CA LEU A 7 8.09 -2.14 -3.11
C LEU A 7 7.05 -3.24 -2.96
N MET A 8 7.45 -4.45 -3.23
CA MET A 8 6.60 -5.64 -3.15
C MET A 8 7.31 -6.73 -2.39
N GLY A 9 6.55 -7.67 -1.87
CA GLY A 9 7.10 -8.82 -1.18
C GLY A 9 6.00 -9.55 -0.45
N LYS A 10 6.26 -10.79 -0.10
CA LYS A 10 5.32 -11.60 0.64
C LYS A 10 5.20 -11.10 2.08
N SER A 11 4.14 -11.53 2.76
CA SER A 11 3.95 -11.23 4.18
C SER A 11 5.18 -11.61 4.98
N ALA A 12 5.51 -10.81 5.98
CA ALA A 12 6.66 -10.99 6.86
C ALA A 12 8.02 -10.97 6.14
N SER A 13 8.09 -10.37 4.97
CA SER A 13 9.35 -10.21 4.25
C SER A 13 10.18 -9.03 4.78
N GLY A 14 9.56 -8.15 5.58
CA GLY A 14 10.22 -6.96 6.08
C GLY A 14 10.06 -5.74 5.19
N LYS A 15 9.17 -5.81 4.20
CA LYS A 15 9.02 -4.71 3.24
C LYS A 15 8.57 -3.41 3.90
N ASP A 16 7.76 -3.48 4.96
CA ASP A 16 7.30 -2.28 5.65
C ASP A 16 8.46 -1.55 6.33
N HIS A 17 9.38 -2.28 6.94
CA HIS A 17 10.57 -1.69 7.53
C HIS A 17 11.47 -1.08 6.46
N ILE A 18 11.60 -1.74 5.35
CA ILE A 18 12.40 -1.23 4.23
C ILE A 18 11.76 0.04 3.68
N TYR A 19 10.44 0.05 3.53
CA TYR A 19 9.71 1.24 3.09
C TYR A 19 9.98 2.43 4.00
N GLU A 20 9.80 2.24 5.31
CA GLU A 20 10.03 3.31 6.29
C GLU A 20 11.47 3.83 6.25
N HIS A 21 12.42 2.92 6.13
CA HIS A 21 13.82 3.30 6.04
C HIS A 21 14.12 4.13 4.79
N LEU A 22 13.59 3.70 3.65
CA LEU A 22 13.83 4.40 2.38
C LEU A 22 13.15 5.77 2.33
N ILE A 23 11.96 5.89 2.89
CA ILE A 23 11.23 7.16 2.94
C ILE A 23 11.98 8.18 3.80
N GLN A 24 12.61 7.72 4.88
CA GLN A 24 13.34 8.59 5.79
C GLN A 24 14.72 8.97 5.28
N GLU A 25 15.22 8.30 4.26
CA GLU A 25 16.54 8.57 3.70
C GLU A 25 16.48 9.80 2.80
N THR A 26 16.90 10.95 3.34
CA THR A 26 16.78 12.24 2.64
C THR A 26 17.59 12.31 1.35
N ALA A 27 18.69 11.55 1.27
CA ALA A 27 19.53 11.55 0.08
C ALA A 27 18.80 10.98 -1.14
N LEU A 28 17.82 10.12 -0.93
CA LEU A 28 17.04 9.53 -2.02
C LEU A 28 15.91 10.45 -2.49
N ASP A 29 15.43 11.31 -1.61
CA ASP A 29 14.35 12.27 -1.88
C ASP A 29 13.12 11.63 -2.54
N LEU A 30 12.70 10.50 -1.98
CA LEU A 30 11.51 9.79 -2.45
C LEU A 30 10.28 10.32 -1.71
N LYS A 31 9.22 10.59 -2.46
CA LYS A 31 7.97 11.09 -1.90
C LYS A 31 6.98 9.94 -1.73
N PRO A 32 6.25 9.90 -0.62
CA PRO A 32 5.16 8.94 -0.49
C PRO A 32 3.92 9.43 -1.23
N PHE A 33 3.00 8.52 -1.49
CA PHE A 33 1.66 8.88 -1.91
C PHE A 33 0.66 8.07 -1.09
N VAL A 34 -0.47 8.68 -0.76
CA VAL A 34 -1.45 8.11 0.18
C VAL A 34 -2.58 7.46 -0.60
N LEU A 35 -2.87 6.20 -0.26
CA LEU A 35 -3.96 5.45 -0.85
C LEU A 35 -5.26 5.76 -0.11
N TYR A 36 -6.36 5.28 -0.67
CA TYR A 36 -7.69 5.44 -0.11
C TYR A 36 -8.21 4.10 0.40
N THR A 37 -9.06 4.13 1.40
CA THR A 37 -9.76 2.94 1.87
C THR A 37 -11.15 3.27 2.37
N THR A 38 -12.06 2.32 2.20
CA THR A 38 -13.38 2.40 2.82
C THR A 38 -13.40 1.74 4.19
N ARG A 39 -12.31 1.12 4.61
CA ARG A 39 -12.15 0.57 5.96
C ARG A 39 -12.30 1.68 6.99
N PRO A 40 -13.05 1.45 8.07
CA PRO A 40 -13.12 2.46 9.13
C PRO A 40 -11.76 2.79 9.72
N ILE A 41 -11.57 4.06 10.05
CA ILE A 41 -10.35 4.52 10.69
C ILE A 41 -10.20 3.85 12.06
N ARG A 42 -8.98 3.48 12.39
CA ARG A 42 -8.65 2.84 13.66
C ARG A 42 -8.07 3.86 14.62
N SER A 43 -8.13 3.51 15.93
CA SER A 43 -7.49 4.32 16.95
C SER A 43 -6.01 4.51 16.64
N GLY A 44 -5.55 5.74 16.72
CA GLY A 44 -4.15 6.08 16.43
C GLY A 44 -3.87 6.38 14.97
N GLU A 45 -4.83 6.14 14.08
CA GLU A 45 -4.69 6.51 12.68
C GLU A 45 -5.19 7.93 12.43
N GLN A 46 -4.69 8.54 11.37
CA GLN A 46 -5.05 9.88 10.99
C GLN A 46 -5.39 9.94 9.51
N ASP A 47 -6.52 10.55 9.17
CA ASP A 47 -6.92 10.73 7.79
C ASP A 47 -5.85 11.50 7.01
N GLY A 48 -5.47 10.96 5.86
CA GLY A 48 -4.42 11.55 5.03
C GLY A 48 -3.00 11.11 5.39
N ARG A 49 -2.84 10.31 6.42
CA ARG A 49 -1.54 9.78 6.82
C ARG A 49 -1.40 8.32 6.43
N GLU A 50 -2.13 7.40 7.10
CA GLU A 50 -2.12 5.99 6.70
C GLU A 50 -2.91 5.79 5.42
N TYR A 51 -4.08 6.38 5.34
CA TYR A 51 -4.97 6.36 4.20
C TYR A 51 -5.81 7.63 4.19
N PHE A 52 -6.45 7.92 3.05
CA PHE A 52 -7.63 8.74 3.04
C PHE A 52 -8.82 7.82 3.32
N PHE A 53 -9.49 8.03 4.44
CA PHE A 53 -10.61 7.20 4.86
C PHE A 53 -11.89 7.78 4.28
N VAL A 54 -12.53 7.05 3.39
CA VAL A 54 -13.71 7.52 2.65
C VAL A 54 -14.82 6.48 2.73
N ASP A 55 -16.01 6.84 2.29
CA ASP A 55 -17.12 5.90 2.18
C ASP A 55 -17.26 5.36 0.77
N GLU A 56 -18.18 4.39 0.58
CA GLU A 56 -18.39 3.80 -0.74
C GLU A 56 -18.98 4.78 -1.73
N LYS A 57 -19.69 5.79 -1.24
CA LYS A 57 -20.23 6.84 -2.10
C LYS A 57 -19.09 7.62 -2.77
N ARG A 58 -18.08 7.98 -2.00
CA ARG A 58 -16.91 8.68 -2.53
C ARG A 58 -16.16 7.82 -3.53
N LEU A 59 -16.03 6.51 -3.24
CA LEU A 59 -15.41 5.57 -4.17
C LEU A 59 -16.18 5.54 -5.50
N SER A 60 -17.51 5.47 -5.44
CA SER A 60 -18.34 5.49 -6.64
C SER A 60 -18.17 6.77 -7.44
N GLU A 61 -18.10 7.90 -6.76
CA GLU A 61 -17.86 9.19 -7.42
C GLU A 61 -16.52 9.21 -8.16
N LEU A 62 -15.49 8.68 -7.53
CA LEU A 62 -14.16 8.64 -8.14
C LEU A 62 -14.13 7.67 -9.33
N ARG A 63 -14.85 6.54 -9.24
CA ARG A 63 -14.98 5.61 -10.37
C ARG A 63 -15.65 6.28 -11.56
N GLU A 64 -16.75 6.98 -11.31
CA GLU A 64 -17.47 7.67 -12.38
C GLU A 64 -16.65 8.77 -13.02
N ALA A 65 -15.81 9.42 -12.24
CA ALA A 65 -14.91 10.45 -12.74
C ALA A 65 -13.67 9.91 -13.46
N GLY A 66 -13.50 8.58 -13.49
CA GLY A 66 -12.35 7.96 -14.12
C GLY A 66 -11.04 8.19 -13.38
N LYS A 67 -11.12 8.42 -12.07
CA LYS A 67 -9.96 8.76 -11.24
C LYS A 67 -9.31 7.56 -10.55
N ILE A 68 -9.91 6.38 -10.64
CA ILE A 68 -9.37 5.19 -9.97
C ILE A 68 -8.29 4.57 -10.84
N ILE A 69 -7.08 4.46 -10.30
CA ILE A 69 -5.95 3.85 -11.00
C ILE A 69 -5.92 2.35 -10.78
N GLU A 70 -6.14 1.92 -9.55
CA GLU A 70 -6.25 0.50 -9.19
C GLU A 70 -7.12 0.39 -7.94
N GLU A 71 -7.84 -0.72 -7.81
CA GLU A 71 -8.60 -0.97 -6.60
C GLU A 71 -8.61 -2.46 -6.27
N ARG A 72 -8.70 -2.76 -4.98
CA ARG A 72 -8.77 -4.12 -4.45
C ARG A 72 -9.87 -4.16 -3.41
N MET A 73 -10.55 -5.29 -3.32
CA MET A 73 -11.61 -5.50 -2.35
C MET A 73 -11.32 -6.73 -1.51
N TYR A 74 -11.56 -6.60 -0.22
CA TYR A 74 -11.43 -7.72 0.72
C TYR A 74 -12.74 -7.88 1.45
N SER A 75 -13.24 -9.12 1.48
CA SER A 75 -14.45 -9.46 2.25
C SER A 75 -14.08 -9.61 3.70
N THR A 76 -14.81 -8.92 4.56
CA THR A 76 -14.61 -9.02 6.01
C THR A 76 -15.94 -9.30 6.70
N VAL A 77 -15.89 -9.61 7.99
CA VAL A 77 -17.11 -9.83 8.78
C VAL A 77 -17.96 -8.56 8.87
N GLN A 78 -17.35 -7.41 8.63
CA GLN A 78 -18.05 -6.12 8.64
C GLN A 78 -18.47 -5.67 7.24
N GLY A 79 -18.33 -6.55 6.24
CA GLY A 79 -18.63 -6.25 4.86
C GLY A 79 -17.37 -6.08 4.01
N PRO A 80 -17.53 -5.62 2.76
CA PRO A 80 -16.38 -5.45 1.88
C PRO A 80 -15.61 -4.17 2.24
N TRP A 81 -14.29 -4.29 2.28
CA TRP A 81 -13.41 -3.15 2.40
C TRP A 81 -12.64 -2.97 1.10
N TYR A 82 -12.59 -1.75 0.62
CA TYR A 82 -11.89 -1.39 -0.61
C TYR A 82 -10.63 -0.61 -0.28
N TYR A 83 -9.57 -0.89 -1.04
CA TYR A 83 -8.33 -0.13 -1.00
C TYR A 83 -8.03 0.28 -2.43
N PHE A 84 -7.72 1.54 -2.64
CA PHE A 84 -7.52 1.99 -4.01
C PHE A 84 -6.57 3.17 -4.09
N THR A 85 -6.01 3.34 -5.28
CA THR A 85 -5.16 4.48 -5.62
C THR A 85 -5.95 5.36 -6.58
N ALA A 86 -5.98 6.65 -6.30
CA ALA A 86 -6.71 7.61 -7.13
C ALA A 86 -5.75 8.61 -7.75
N ASP A 87 -6.11 9.07 -8.94
CA ASP A 87 -5.42 10.17 -9.60
C ASP A 87 -5.95 11.48 -9.04
N ASP A 88 -5.36 11.90 -7.94
CA ASP A 88 -5.81 13.06 -7.17
C ASP A 88 -4.76 14.17 -7.11
N GLY A 89 -3.75 14.10 -7.97
CA GLY A 89 -2.72 15.12 -8.05
C GLY A 89 -1.51 14.90 -7.14
N GLN A 90 -1.50 13.85 -6.34
CA GLN A 90 -0.35 13.59 -5.47
C GLN A 90 0.90 13.26 -6.25
N ILE A 91 0.77 12.57 -7.37
CA ILE A 91 1.91 12.07 -8.14
C ILE A 91 2.17 12.98 -9.31
N ASP A 92 3.32 13.66 -9.26
CA ASP A 92 3.78 14.54 -10.34
C ASP A 92 5.17 14.07 -10.78
N LEU A 93 5.20 13.23 -11.80
CA LEU A 93 6.43 12.64 -12.28
C LEU A 93 7.35 13.62 -12.98
N ALA A 94 6.86 14.81 -13.29
CA ALA A 94 7.72 15.86 -13.85
C ALA A 94 8.63 16.47 -12.77
N LYS A 95 8.28 16.33 -11.50
CA LYS A 95 8.97 17.00 -10.40
C LYS A 95 9.67 16.08 -9.42
N HIS A 96 9.12 14.88 -9.19
CA HIS A 96 9.58 14.03 -8.08
C HIS A 96 9.65 12.57 -8.46
N ASP A 97 10.43 11.83 -7.69
CA ASP A 97 10.38 10.37 -7.63
C ASP A 97 9.55 9.96 -6.43
N TYR A 98 8.89 8.82 -6.53
CA TYR A 98 7.97 8.33 -5.50
C TYR A 98 8.34 6.93 -5.06
N LEU A 99 7.93 6.60 -3.85
CA LEU A 99 8.03 5.25 -3.31
C LEU A 99 6.65 4.78 -2.91
N GLY A 100 6.22 3.66 -3.49
CA GLY A 100 4.98 3.00 -3.11
C GLY A 100 5.25 1.62 -2.58
N ILE A 101 4.23 1.01 -1.99
CA ILE A 101 4.30 -0.34 -1.46
C ILE A 101 2.96 -1.02 -1.73
N GLY A 102 3.00 -2.25 -2.19
CA GLY A 102 1.78 -2.96 -2.49
C GLY A 102 2.01 -4.35 -3.06
N THR A 103 1.03 -4.82 -3.81
CA THR A 103 1.03 -6.15 -4.39
C THR A 103 1.46 -6.14 -5.85
N LEU A 104 1.77 -7.31 -6.38
CA LEU A 104 2.06 -7.43 -7.81
C LEU A 104 0.86 -6.99 -8.65
N GLU A 105 -0.36 -7.33 -8.22
CA GLU A 105 -1.56 -6.94 -8.93
C GLU A 105 -1.69 -5.43 -9.04
N SER A 106 -1.49 -4.72 -7.93
CA SER A 106 -1.55 -3.26 -7.93
C SER A 106 -0.41 -2.65 -8.75
N TYR A 107 0.77 -3.27 -8.69
CA TYR A 107 1.92 -2.83 -9.50
C TYR A 107 1.59 -2.86 -11.00
N LEU A 108 1.00 -3.95 -11.47
CA LEU A 108 0.67 -4.10 -12.87
C LEU A 108 -0.33 -3.04 -13.34
N LYS A 109 -1.29 -2.70 -12.50
CA LYS A 109 -2.27 -1.66 -12.81
C LYS A 109 -1.66 -0.27 -12.82
N LEU A 110 -0.79 0.02 -11.88
CA LEU A 110 -0.06 1.29 -11.87
C LEU A 110 0.84 1.41 -13.09
N LYS A 111 1.48 0.32 -13.47
CA LYS A 111 2.34 0.28 -14.66
C LYS A 111 1.53 0.56 -15.93
N ALA A 112 0.33 0.00 -16.03
CA ALA A 112 -0.54 0.25 -17.17
C ALA A 112 -0.98 1.71 -17.23
N TYR A 113 -1.17 2.34 -16.09
CA TYR A 113 -1.63 3.72 -16.02
C TYR A 113 -0.51 4.74 -16.28
N PHE A 114 0.61 4.59 -15.56
CA PHE A 114 1.71 5.57 -15.64
C PHE A 114 2.71 5.28 -16.78
N GLY A 115 2.69 4.06 -17.31
CA GLY A 115 3.61 3.64 -18.34
C GLY A 115 4.76 2.80 -17.78
N GLU A 116 5.27 1.93 -18.63
CA GLU A 116 6.31 0.98 -18.24
C GLU A 116 7.58 1.66 -17.76
N GLN A 117 7.92 2.78 -18.36
CA GLN A 117 9.16 3.48 -18.03
C GLN A 117 9.10 4.24 -16.72
N ALA A 118 7.90 4.50 -16.21
CA ALA A 118 7.72 5.23 -14.97
C ALA A 118 7.79 4.33 -13.73
N MET A 119 7.62 3.02 -13.90
CA MET A 119 7.53 2.09 -12.77
C MET A 119 8.79 1.26 -12.63
N VAL A 120 9.36 1.27 -11.43
CA VAL A 120 10.53 0.45 -11.08
C VAL A 120 10.11 -0.53 -9.99
N PRO A 121 10.04 -1.83 -10.30
CA PRO A 121 9.66 -2.81 -9.29
C PRO A 121 10.83 -3.13 -8.38
N LEU A 122 10.56 -3.21 -7.09
CA LEU A 122 11.52 -3.62 -6.07
C LEU A 122 10.88 -4.77 -5.29
N TYR A 123 11.40 -5.95 -5.44
CA TYR A 123 10.85 -7.13 -4.78
C TYR A 123 11.75 -7.55 -3.62
N VAL A 124 11.17 -7.55 -2.42
CA VAL A 124 11.86 -8.00 -1.21
C VAL A 124 11.68 -9.49 -1.09
N GLU A 125 12.74 -10.22 -1.25
CA GLU A 125 12.72 -11.67 -1.21
C GLU A 125 13.46 -12.15 0.04
N VAL A 126 12.77 -12.96 0.83
CA VAL A 126 13.30 -13.51 2.07
C VAL A 126 12.95 -14.99 2.09
N ASP A 127 13.85 -15.82 2.62
CA ASP A 127 13.58 -17.25 2.64
C ASP A 127 12.32 -17.56 3.46
N ASP A 128 11.61 -18.62 3.09
CA ASP A 128 10.31 -18.94 3.66
C ASP A 128 10.38 -19.26 5.14
N GLY A 129 11.46 -19.87 5.61
CA GLY A 129 11.65 -20.14 7.02
C GLY A 129 11.71 -18.87 7.85
N LEU A 130 12.44 -17.87 7.38
CA LEU A 130 12.53 -16.59 8.06
C LEU A 130 11.19 -15.85 8.06
N ARG A 131 10.47 -15.88 6.94
CA ARG A 131 9.15 -15.29 6.85
C ARG A 131 8.18 -15.92 7.83
N LEU A 132 8.19 -17.23 7.90
CA LEU A 132 7.32 -17.97 8.82
C LEU A 132 7.67 -17.62 10.26
N SER A 133 8.93 -17.57 10.60
CA SER A 133 9.40 -17.20 11.92
C SER A 133 8.94 -15.81 12.32
N ARG A 134 9.03 -14.84 11.40
CA ARG A 134 8.56 -13.47 11.62
C ARG A 134 7.05 -13.40 11.80
N ALA A 135 6.31 -14.19 11.03
CA ALA A 135 4.86 -14.24 11.15
C ALA A 135 4.43 -14.81 12.49
N LEU A 136 5.08 -15.88 12.94
CA LEU A 136 4.81 -16.49 14.24
C LEU A 136 5.14 -15.53 15.38
N GLU A 137 6.20 -14.76 15.27
CA GLU A 137 6.55 -13.78 16.27
C GLU A 137 5.50 -12.67 16.36
N ARG A 138 4.96 -12.22 15.24
CA ARG A 138 3.85 -11.27 15.23
C ARG A 138 2.62 -11.83 15.93
N GLU A 139 2.28 -13.08 15.63
CA GLU A 139 1.17 -13.76 16.27
C GLU A 139 1.37 -13.82 17.78
N ARG A 140 2.56 -14.18 18.21
CA ARG A 140 2.88 -14.28 19.63
C ARG A 140 2.68 -12.95 20.34
N LYS A 141 3.08 -11.85 19.72
CA LYS A 141 2.90 -10.52 20.28
C LYS A 141 1.44 -10.11 20.40
N GLN A 142 0.57 -10.71 19.59
CA GLN A 142 -0.85 -10.39 19.56
C GLN A 142 -1.71 -11.37 20.36
N LEU A 143 -1.12 -12.38 20.97
CA LEU A 143 -1.86 -13.41 21.71
C LEU A 143 -2.72 -12.84 22.83
N SER A 144 -2.26 -11.77 23.47
CA SER A 144 -3.03 -11.14 24.55
C SER A 144 -4.35 -10.56 24.06
N LEU A 145 -4.52 -10.37 22.78
CA LEU A 145 -5.74 -9.86 22.19
C LEU A 145 -6.73 -10.96 21.82
N ILE A 146 -6.32 -12.21 22.00
CA ILE A 146 -7.14 -13.40 21.75
C ILE A 146 -7.84 -13.30 20.42
N HIS A 147 -7.10 -13.11 19.36
CA HIS A 147 -7.66 -13.14 18.03
C HIS A 147 -6.71 -13.86 17.09
N ILE A 148 -7.28 -14.30 16.00
CA ILE A 148 -6.51 -15.00 14.97
C ILE A 148 -5.98 -13.98 14.00
N SER A 149 -4.68 -14.02 13.76
CA SER A 149 -4.08 -13.17 12.77
C SER A 149 -4.57 -13.53 11.37
N GLU A 150 -4.81 -12.54 10.57
CA GLU A 150 -5.24 -12.78 9.20
C GLU A 150 -4.08 -13.31 8.37
N PRO A 151 -4.36 -14.25 7.47
CA PRO A 151 -3.35 -14.72 6.54
C PRO A 151 -3.09 -13.63 5.51
N THR A 152 -1.97 -13.01 5.56
CA THR A 152 -1.63 -11.94 4.63
C THR A 152 -0.35 -12.21 3.90
#